data_44da934754e22ac277f5ac38d3d2405f
#
_entry.id   44da934754e22ac277f5ac38d3d2405f
#
_cell.length_a   1.000
_cell.length_b   1.000
_cell.length_c   1.000
_cell.angle_alpha   90.00
_cell.angle_beta   90.00
_cell.angle_gamma   90.00
#
_symmetry.space_group_name_H-M   'P 1'
#
loop_
_entity.id
_entity.type
_entity.pdbx_description
1 polymer ?
#
loop_
_entity_poly.entity_id
_entity_poly.type
_entity_poly.pdbx_seq_one_letter_code
_entity_poly.pdbx_strand_id
1 'polypeptide(L)' 'MWVVIHMIKGKDAADRISDRLKSEGILVRMRPVYKALPPQENYYELQVLQSELQEAREILMELGL' A
#
# COMPACT_ATOMS: atom_id res chain seq x y z
N MET A 1 15.82 0.08 -1.52
CA MET A 1 15.17 -1.15 -1.05
C MET A 1 13.68 -0.90 -0.80
N TRP A 2 12.86 -1.83 -1.22
CA TRP A 2 11.42 -1.77 -1.01
C TRP A 2 11.06 -2.44 0.31
N VAL A 3 10.17 -1.81 1.07
CA VAL A 3 9.71 -2.38 2.34
C VAL A 3 8.18 -2.39 2.36
N VAL A 4 7.60 -3.42 2.96
CA VAL A 4 6.15 -3.52 3.12
C VAL A 4 5.73 -2.63 4.28
N ILE A 5 4.81 -1.71 4.02
CA ILE A 5 4.32 -0.81 5.07
C ILE A 5 2.90 -1.13 5.51
N HIS A 6 2.17 -1.86 4.70
CA HIS A 6 0.78 -2.15 5.01
C HIS A 6 0.29 -3.32 4.17
N MET A 7 -0.66 -4.08 4.72
CA MET A 7 -1.31 -5.14 3.98
C MET A 7 -2.81 -4.96 4.17
N ILE A 8 -3.56 -5.01 3.08
CA ILE A 8 -4.99 -4.76 3.13
C ILE A 8 -5.73 -5.69 2.19
N LYS A 9 -6.92 -6.11 2.61
CA LYS A 9 -7.77 -6.96 1.79
C LYS A 9 -8.55 -6.13 0.79
N GLY A 10 -8.60 -6.62 -0.46
CA GLY A 10 -9.39 -6.01 -1.51
C GLY A 10 -8.62 -5.00 -2.33
N LYS A 11 -8.69 -5.19 -3.66
CA LYS A 11 -7.93 -4.32 -4.56
C LYS A 11 -8.41 -2.86 -4.51
N ASP A 12 -9.72 -2.64 -4.38
CA ASP A 12 -10.23 -1.27 -4.34
C ASP A 12 -9.70 -0.50 -3.14
N ALA A 13 -9.69 -1.14 -1.97
CA ALA A 13 -9.15 -0.49 -0.77
C ALA A 13 -7.64 -0.25 -0.90
N ALA A 14 -6.92 -1.23 -1.46
CA ALA A 14 -5.49 -1.08 -1.68
C ALA A 14 -5.19 0.05 -2.66
N ASP A 15 -5.98 0.15 -3.73
CA ASP A 15 -5.82 1.22 -4.72
C ASP A 15 -6.02 2.60 -4.08
N ARG A 16 -7.02 2.75 -3.20
CA ARG A 16 -7.27 4.03 -2.55
C ARG A 16 -6.10 4.49 -1.69
N ILE A 17 -5.53 3.56 -0.94
CA ILE A 17 -4.37 3.89 -0.10
C ILE A 17 -3.16 4.21 -0.97
N SER A 18 -2.93 3.38 -1.98
CA SER A 18 -1.83 3.58 -2.92
C SER A 18 -1.94 4.94 -3.61
N ASP A 19 -3.14 5.30 -4.07
CA ASP A 19 -3.36 6.56 -4.76
C ASP A 19 -3.10 7.76 -3.83
N ARG A 20 -3.49 7.65 -2.56
CA ARG A 20 -3.21 8.72 -1.59
C ARG A 20 -1.71 8.91 -1.41
N LEU A 21 -0.97 7.81 -1.26
CA LEU A 21 0.48 7.89 -1.12
C LEU A 21 1.12 8.51 -2.36
N LYS A 22 0.69 8.05 -3.54
CA LYS A 22 1.21 8.58 -4.79
C LYS A 22 0.91 10.07 -4.97
N SER A 23 -0.27 10.50 -4.55
CA SER A 23 -0.65 11.91 -4.65
C SER A 23 0.24 12.81 -3.80
N GLU A 24 0.90 12.25 -2.80
CA GLU A 24 1.83 13.00 -1.96
C GLU A 24 3.29 12.79 -2.36
N GLY A 25 3.51 12.22 -3.55
CA GLY A 25 4.85 12.12 -4.12
C GLY A 25 5.61 10.87 -3.73
N ILE A 26 4.95 9.89 -3.10
CA ILE A 26 5.62 8.66 -2.68
C ILE A 26 5.49 7.59 -3.75
N LEU A 27 6.60 6.91 -4.07
CA LEU A 27 6.58 5.77 -4.98
C LEU A 27 6.01 4.57 -4.23
N VAL A 28 5.03 3.89 -4.84
CA VAL A 28 4.36 2.75 -4.23
C VAL A 28 4.38 1.56 -5.17
N ARG A 29 4.72 0.39 -4.62
CA ARG A 29 4.52 -0.89 -5.29
C ARG A 29 3.44 -1.66 -4.58
N MET A 30 2.56 -2.27 -5.36
CA MET A 30 1.48 -3.07 -4.81
C MET A 30 1.61 -4.49 -5.34
N ARG A 31 1.62 -5.47 -4.43
CA ARG A 31 1.75 -6.89 -4.79
C ARG A 31 0.59 -7.69 -4.23
N PRO A 32 -0.06 -8.52 -5.07
CA PRO A 32 -1.04 -9.46 -4.55
C PRO A 32 -0.34 -10.55 -3.74
N VAL A 33 -0.95 -10.95 -2.63
CA VAL A 33 -0.39 -11.98 -1.77
C VAL A 33 -0.62 -13.37 -2.35
N TYR A 34 -1.82 -13.62 -2.88
CA TYR A 34 -2.18 -14.91 -3.45
C TYR A 34 -2.37 -14.80 -4.95
N LYS A 35 -1.94 -15.85 -5.67
CA LYS A 35 -1.99 -15.81 -7.14
C LYS A 35 -3.39 -16.03 -7.69
N ALA A 36 -4.19 -16.85 -7.04
CA ALA A 36 -5.42 -17.37 -7.62
C ALA A 36 -6.70 -16.77 -7.04
N LEU A 37 -6.60 -15.82 -6.12
CA LEU A 37 -7.80 -15.22 -5.55
C LEU A 37 -8.29 -14.06 -6.40
N PRO A 38 -9.63 -13.88 -6.50
CA PRO A 38 -10.18 -12.69 -7.15
C PRO A 38 -9.70 -11.41 -6.45
N PRO A 39 -9.58 -10.30 -7.19
CA PRO A 39 -9.02 -9.07 -6.61
C PRO A 39 -9.71 -8.59 -5.33
N GLN A 40 -11.03 -8.72 -5.23
CA GLN A 40 -11.73 -8.23 -4.04
C GLN A 40 -11.55 -9.13 -2.82
N GLU A 41 -11.10 -10.36 -3.04
CA GLU A 41 -10.88 -11.31 -1.94
C GLU A 41 -9.40 -11.47 -1.62
N ASN A 42 -8.53 -10.94 -2.46
CA ASN A 42 -7.08 -11.04 -2.26
C ASN A 42 -6.61 -9.98 -1.28
N TYR A 43 -5.43 -10.23 -0.71
CA TYR A 43 -4.72 -9.25 0.09
C TYR A 43 -3.62 -8.63 -0.75
N TYR A 44 -3.31 -7.38 -0.47
CA TYR A 44 -2.30 -6.64 -1.21
C TYR A 44 -1.29 -6.05 -0.26
N GLU A 45 0.00 -6.26 -0.56
CA GLU A 45 1.09 -5.61 0.15
C GLU A 45 1.35 -4.27 -0.50
N LEU A 46 1.40 -3.23 0.31
CA LEU A 46 1.84 -1.92 -0.18
C LEU A 46 3.27 -1.72 0.25
N GLN A 47 4.13 -1.44 -0.72
CA GLN A 47 5.56 -1.30 -0.50
C GLN A 47 6.01 0.09 -0.91
N VAL A 48 6.93 0.65 -0.14
CA VAL A 48 7.57 1.93 -0.45
C VAL A 48 9.07 1.77 -0.33
N LEU A 49 9.82 2.73 -0.86
CA LEU A 49 11.26 2.76 -0.66
C LEU A 49 11.55 3.04 0.81
N GLN A 50 12.60 2.41 1.33
CA GLN A 50 12.97 2.58 2.73
C GLN A 50 13.22 4.04 3.08
N SER A 51 13.76 4.81 2.14
CA SER A 51 14.02 6.24 2.35
C SER A 51 12.74 7.06 2.54
N GLU A 52 11.60 6.53 2.11
CA GLU A 52 10.30 7.21 2.23
C GLU A 52 9.40 6.60 3.30
N LEU A 53 9.94 5.66 4.07
CA LEU A 53 9.14 4.92 5.04
C LEU A 53 8.48 5.82 6.09
N GLN A 54 9.22 6.79 6.61
CA GLN A 54 8.71 7.68 7.65
C GLN A 54 7.55 8.52 7.14
N GLU A 55 7.71 9.12 5.97
CA GLU A 55 6.64 9.91 5.37
C GLU A 55 5.41 9.06 5.09
N ALA A 56 5.62 7.86 4.56
CA ALA A 56 4.51 6.96 4.24
C ALA A 56 3.73 6.58 5.49
N ARG A 57 4.44 6.30 6.58
CA ARG A 57 3.78 5.97 7.85
C ARG A 57 2.94 7.12 8.38
N GLU A 58 3.43 8.34 8.24
CA GLU A 58 2.67 9.52 8.69
C GLU A 58 1.37 9.66 7.91
N ILE A 59 1.42 9.40 6.60
CA ILE A 59 0.23 9.45 5.77
C ILE A 59 -0.77 8.36 6.19
N LEU A 60 -0.27 7.14 6.43
CA LEU A 60 -1.14 6.07 6.88
C LEU A 60 -1.81 6.41 8.20
N MET A 61 -1.09 7.05 9.12
CA MET A 61 -1.66 7.49 10.38
C MET A 61 -2.77 8.51 10.18
N GLU A 62 -2.60 9.44 9.25
CA GLU A 62 -3.64 10.39 8.88
C GLU A 62 -4.90 9.70 8.35
N LEU A 63 -4.71 8.55 7.71
CA LEU A 63 -5.82 7.76 7.18
C LEU A 63 -6.45 6.85 8.23
N GLY A 64 -5.92 6.84 9.45
CA GLY A 64 -6.42 6.00 10.52
C GLY A 64 -5.93 4.56 10.46
N LEU A 65 -4.83 4.34 9.80
CA LEU A 65 -4.29 2.98 9.60
C LEU A 65 -3.08 2.68 10.46
#